data_ace664b46f384c1eebd0b2184150c626
#
_entry.id   ace664b46f384c1eebd0b2184150c626
#
_cell.length_a   1.000
_cell.length_b   1.000
_cell.length_c   1.000
_cell.angle_alpha   90.00
_cell.angle_beta   90.00
_cell.angle_gamma   90.00
#
_symmetry.space_group_name_H-M   'P 1'
#
loop_
_entity.id
_entity.type
_entity.pdbx_description
1 polymer ?
#
loop_
_entity_poly.entity_id
_entity_poly.type
_entity_poly.pdbx_seq_one_letter_code
_entity_poly.pdbx_strand_id
1 'polypeptide(L)'
;KYMFVLSLPIAAGTTILGDKIVLFLYSREFSAAILPLRVLIWVLPLMFLSELLGNIVVVHNQEHKVARSIGVSTAVNLILNLAFIPRFGLKAASVITVLTEAILVAQYLWMLRQELASIDRISAFFKPALAATLMGATAWAFRGWNLWIVVAIAAAIYFAGIVLLGVVDAKEVSFLRNWLNRRGAVVLEEGEL
;
A
#
# COMPACT_ATOMS: atom_id res chain seq x y z
N LYS A 1 -7.60 6.17 -5.31
CA LYS A 1 -7.83 4.93 -6.06
C LYS A 1 -6.51 4.27 -6.46
N TYR A 2 -5.63 4.94 -7.24
CA TYR A 2 -4.38 4.36 -7.74
C TYR A 2 -3.36 3.98 -6.66
N MET A 3 -3.26 4.77 -5.60
CA MET A 3 -2.37 4.48 -4.47
C MET A 3 -2.73 3.16 -3.80
N PHE A 4 -4.04 2.87 -3.66
CA PHE A 4 -4.51 1.58 -3.15
C PHE A 4 -4.25 0.42 -4.11
N VAL A 5 -4.45 0.66 -5.41
CA VAL A 5 -4.17 -0.32 -6.46
C VAL A 5 -2.70 -0.74 -6.44
N LEU A 6 -1.77 0.15 -6.07
CA LEU A 6 -0.35 -0.18 -5.98
C LEU A 6 0.05 -0.76 -4.62
N SER A 7 -0.47 -0.22 -3.51
CA SER A 7 -0.03 -0.60 -2.17
C SER A 7 -0.53 -1.97 -1.72
N LEU A 8 -1.77 -2.32 -2.05
CA LEU A 8 -2.38 -3.57 -1.61
C LEU A 8 -1.66 -4.83 -2.13
N PRO A 9 -1.31 -4.95 -3.43
CA PRO A 9 -0.57 -6.12 -3.91
C PRO A 9 0.83 -6.22 -3.30
N ILE A 10 1.50 -5.07 -3.07
CA ILE A 10 2.81 -5.05 -2.42
C ILE A 10 2.67 -5.55 -0.98
N ALA A 11 1.67 -5.06 -0.24
CA ALA A 11 1.44 -5.49 1.13
C ALA A 11 1.07 -6.98 1.23
N ALA A 12 0.13 -7.45 0.40
CA ALA A 12 -0.29 -8.83 0.36
C ALA A 12 0.86 -9.77 -0.08
N GLY A 13 1.57 -9.41 -1.15
CA GLY A 13 2.70 -10.18 -1.65
C GLY A 13 3.84 -10.30 -0.63
N THR A 14 4.23 -9.19 0.00
CA THR A 14 5.26 -9.18 1.04
C THR A 14 4.82 -9.93 2.29
N THR A 15 3.56 -9.90 2.66
CA THR A 15 3.03 -10.68 3.79
C THR A 15 3.20 -12.18 3.56
N ILE A 16 2.97 -12.65 2.33
CA ILE A 16 3.02 -14.08 2.00
C ILE A 16 4.45 -14.53 1.70
N LEU A 17 5.19 -13.75 0.91
CA LEU A 17 6.52 -14.09 0.43
C LEU A 17 7.66 -13.48 1.27
N GLY A 18 7.36 -12.87 2.42
CA GLY A 18 8.34 -12.15 3.24
C GLY A 18 9.53 -13.01 3.69
N ASP A 19 9.32 -14.31 3.94
CA ASP A 19 10.39 -15.26 4.21
C ASP A 19 11.34 -15.40 3.01
N LYS A 20 10.81 -15.59 1.82
CA LYS A 20 11.61 -15.70 0.61
C LYS A 20 12.33 -14.40 0.26
N ILE A 21 11.65 -13.26 0.44
CA ILE A 21 12.23 -11.93 0.19
C ILE A 21 13.41 -11.70 1.12
N VAL A 22 13.23 -11.92 2.43
CA VAL A 22 14.32 -11.71 3.41
C VAL A 22 15.47 -12.68 3.17
N LEU A 23 15.19 -13.96 2.93
CA LEU A 23 16.24 -14.95 2.71
C LEU A 23 16.95 -14.80 1.35
N PHE A 24 16.31 -14.17 0.38
CA PHE A 24 16.91 -13.87 -0.91
C PHE A 24 17.82 -12.64 -0.87
N LEU A 25 17.37 -11.57 -0.17
CA LEU A 25 18.13 -10.31 -0.08
C LEU A 25 19.20 -10.33 1.01
N TYR A 26 18.95 -11.10 2.06
CA TYR A 26 19.80 -11.17 3.25
C TYR A 26 20.08 -12.63 3.60
N SER A 27 21.04 -12.87 4.48
CA SER A 27 21.37 -14.21 4.98
C SER A 27 20.31 -14.72 5.99
N ARG A 28 20.42 -16.00 6.37
CA ARG A 28 19.53 -16.62 7.40
C ARG A 28 19.61 -15.95 8.76
N GLU A 29 20.66 -15.20 9.04
CA GLU A 29 20.83 -14.41 10.27
C GLU A 29 19.72 -13.36 10.45
N PHE A 30 19.16 -12.85 9.34
CA PHE A 30 18.07 -11.89 9.34
C PHE A 30 16.66 -12.50 9.42
N SER A 31 16.54 -13.81 9.69
CA SER A 31 15.24 -14.49 9.81
C SER A 31 14.31 -13.86 10.86
N ALA A 32 14.86 -13.25 11.91
CA ALA A 32 14.10 -12.54 12.93
C ALA A 32 13.35 -11.30 12.38
N ALA A 33 13.77 -10.74 11.23
CA ALA A 33 13.15 -9.60 10.57
C ALA A 33 11.92 -9.98 9.71
N ILE A 34 11.68 -11.27 9.44
CA ILE A 34 10.57 -11.75 8.60
C ILE A 34 9.21 -11.31 9.16
N LEU A 35 8.97 -11.56 10.44
CA LEU A 35 7.71 -11.20 11.07
C LEU A 35 7.51 -9.68 11.16
N PRO A 36 8.48 -8.88 11.61
CA PRO A 36 8.43 -7.42 11.53
C PRO A 36 8.12 -6.89 10.13
N LEU A 37 8.76 -7.43 9.08
CA LEU A 37 8.52 -7.02 7.69
C LEU A 37 7.07 -7.31 7.26
N ARG A 38 6.56 -8.51 7.56
CA ARG A 38 5.17 -8.91 7.25
C ARG A 38 4.12 -8.01 7.91
N VAL A 39 4.43 -7.51 9.10
CA VAL A 39 3.55 -6.57 9.81
C VAL A 39 3.73 -5.16 9.26
N LEU A 40 4.96 -4.68 9.17
CA LEU A 40 5.29 -3.30 8.82
C LEU A 40 4.82 -2.92 7.42
N ILE A 41 4.78 -3.87 6.48
CA ILE A 41 4.35 -3.58 5.10
C ILE A 41 2.91 -3.04 5.02
N TRP A 42 2.07 -3.33 6.02
CA TRP A 42 0.70 -2.80 6.10
C TRP A 42 0.63 -1.30 6.41
N VAL A 43 1.75 -0.71 6.81
CA VAL A 43 1.86 0.76 6.90
C VAL A 43 1.69 1.40 5.51
N LEU A 44 2.17 0.75 4.44
CA LEU A 44 2.16 1.33 3.09
C LEU A 44 0.73 1.73 2.60
N PRO A 45 -0.28 0.85 2.61
CA PRO A 45 -1.64 1.26 2.24
C PRO A 45 -2.25 2.28 3.22
N LEU A 46 -1.89 2.24 4.51
CA LEU A 46 -2.35 3.21 5.49
C LEU A 46 -1.73 4.59 5.24
N MET A 47 -0.42 4.67 4.96
CA MET A 47 0.26 5.92 4.61
C MET A 47 -0.35 6.58 3.37
N PHE A 48 -0.61 5.81 2.33
CA PHE A 48 -1.25 6.37 1.14
C PHE A 48 -2.67 6.89 1.44
N LEU A 49 -3.36 6.26 2.38
CA LEU A 49 -4.67 6.73 2.82
C LEU A 49 -4.55 7.99 3.67
N SER A 50 -3.63 8.03 4.65
CA SER A 50 -3.43 9.19 5.50
C SER A 50 -2.99 10.42 4.71
N GLU A 51 -2.08 10.26 3.73
CA GLU A 51 -1.67 11.32 2.83
C GLU A 51 -2.85 11.89 2.02
N LEU A 52 -3.66 11.00 1.42
CA LEU A 52 -4.83 11.42 0.66
C LEU A 52 -5.83 12.18 1.54
N LEU A 53 -6.18 11.61 2.70
CA LEU A 53 -7.15 12.21 3.61
C LEU A 53 -6.61 13.51 4.22
N GLY A 54 -5.34 13.55 4.60
CA GLY A 54 -4.68 14.75 5.12
C GLY A 54 -4.73 15.91 4.13
N ASN A 55 -4.44 15.64 2.86
CA ASN A 55 -4.56 16.65 1.80
C ASN A 55 -6.00 17.16 1.64
N ILE A 56 -7.02 16.30 1.77
CA ILE A 56 -8.42 16.73 1.73
C ILE A 56 -8.73 17.66 2.92
N VAL A 57 -8.24 17.36 4.12
CA VAL A 57 -8.40 18.22 5.31
C VAL A 57 -7.74 19.58 5.10
N VAL A 58 -6.55 19.63 4.48
CA VAL A 58 -5.84 20.87 4.14
C VAL A 58 -6.64 21.71 3.15
N VAL A 59 -7.19 21.12 2.09
CA VAL A 59 -8.05 21.84 1.10
C VAL A 59 -9.26 22.52 1.77
N HIS A 60 -9.75 21.99 2.89
CA HIS A 60 -10.81 22.60 3.68
C HIS A 60 -10.32 23.67 4.67
N ASN A 61 -9.08 24.17 4.52
CA ASN A 61 -8.43 25.15 5.42
C ASN A 61 -8.38 24.69 6.89
N GLN A 62 -8.21 23.40 7.14
CA GLN A 62 -8.15 22.80 8.47
C GLN A 62 -6.76 22.26 8.81
N GLU A 63 -5.70 22.91 8.35
CA GLU A 63 -4.29 22.52 8.52
C GLU A 63 -3.91 22.29 9.98
N HIS A 64 -4.44 23.11 10.89
CA HIS A 64 -4.21 22.96 12.33
C HIS A 64 -4.72 21.61 12.87
N LYS A 65 -5.77 21.05 12.27
CA LYS A 65 -6.28 19.72 12.66
C LYS A 65 -5.35 18.62 12.17
N VAL A 66 -4.76 18.78 10.97
CA VAL A 66 -3.74 17.87 10.45
C VAL A 66 -2.53 17.86 11.37
N ALA A 67 -1.99 19.04 11.69
CA ALA A 67 -0.84 19.17 12.60
C ALA A 67 -1.12 18.54 13.98
N ARG A 68 -2.32 18.77 14.53
CA ARG A 68 -2.74 18.15 15.81
C ARG A 68 -2.82 16.63 15.71
N SER A 69 -3.39 16.08 14.63
CA SER A 69 -3.53 14.64 14.45
C SER A 69 -2.18 13.95 14.33
N ILE A 70 -1.26 14.55 13.57
CA ILE A 70 0.13 14.08 13.46
C ILE A 70 0.81 14.13 14.82
N GLY A 71 0.67 15.25 15.56
CA GLY A 71 1.23 15.40 16.90
C GLY A 71 0.73 14.33 17.88
N VAL A 72 -0.57 14.03 17.89
CA VAL A 72 -1.16 12.98 18.72
C VAL A 72 -0.61 11.60 18.32
N SER A 73 -0.61 11.26 17.04
CA SER A 73 -0.10 9.98 16.56
C SER A 73 1.39 9.80 16.85
N THR A 74 2.19 10.87 16.69
CA THR A 74 3.62 10.86 17.03
C THR A 74 3.86 10.69 18.53
N ALA A 75 3.11 11.37 19.37
CA ALA A 75 3.21 11.21 20.83
C ALA A 75 2.87 9.78 21.26
N VAL A 76 1.77 9.21 20.73
CA VAL A 76 1.38 7.82 20.99
C VAL A 76 2.47 6.86 20.51
N ASN A 77 3.02 7.08 19.30
CA ASN A 77 4.11 6.26 18.75
C ASN A 77 5.33 6.29 19.68
N LEU A 78 5.75 7.47 20.11
CA LEU A 78 6.92 7.63 20.99
C LEU A 78 6.71 6.93 22.33
N ILE A 79 5.56 7.14 22.99
CA ILE A 79 5.25 6.55 24.29
C ILE A 79 5.23 5.01 24.19
N LEU A 80 4.55 4.47 23.18
CA LEU A 80 4.45 3.03 22.98
C LEU A 80 5.82 2.41 22.64
N ASN A 81 6.62 3.07 21.81
CA ASN A 81 7.96 2.59 21.47
C ASN A 81 8.87 2.55 22.72
N LEU A 82 8.87 3.61 23.52
CA LEU A 82 9.65 3.62 24.77
C LEU A 82 9.21 2.53 25.76
N ALA A 83 7.92 2.23 25.82
CA ALA A 83 7.39 1.21 26.73
C ALA A 83 7.65 -0.23 26.24
N PHE A 84 7.53 -0.50 24.93
CA PHE A 84 7.46 -1.86 24.42
C PHE A 84 8.71 -2.32 23.66
N ILE A 85 9.49 -1.43 23.02
CA ILE A 85 10.72 -1.83 22.33
C ILE A 85 11.73 -2.50 23.26
N PRO A 86 11.97 -2.02 24.51
CA PRO A 86 12.93 -2.67 25.40
C PRO A 86 12.64 -4.15 25.68
N ARG A 87 11.35 -4.54 25.61
CA ARG A 87 10.90 -5.92 25.90
C ARG A 87 10.72 -6.78 24.66
N PHE A 88 10.25 -6.20 23.55
CA PHE A 88 9.81 -6.95 22.37
C PHE A 88 10.58 -6.61 21.10
N GLY A 89 11.50 -5.64 21.15
CA GLY A 89 12.39 -5.26 20.05
C GLY A 89 11.65 -4.86 18.76
N LEU A 90 12.16 -5.32 17.62
CA LEU A 90 11.63 -5.01 16.29
C LEU A 90 10.15 -5.40 16.09
N LYS A 91 9.68 -6.45 16.78
CA LYS A 91 8.28 -6.88 16.68
C LYS A 91 7.34 -5.80 17.25
N ALA A 92 7.71 -5.20 18.38
CA ALA A 92 6.94 -4.11 18.96
C ALA A 92 6.95 -2.89 18.02
N ALA A 93 8.11 -2.48 17.54
CA ALA A 93 8.25 -1.34 16.66
C ALA A 93 7.37 -1.47 15.41
N SER A 94 7.35 -2.64 14.75
CA SER A 94 6.53 -2.86 13.56
C SER A 94 5.03 -2.76 13.85
N VAL A 95 4.55 -3.35 14.94
CA VAL A 95 3.13 -3.30 15.33
C VAL A 95 2.72 -1.87 15.72
N ILE A 96 3.56 -1.18 16.50
CA ILE A 96 3.29 0.19 16.95
C ILE A 96 3.21 1.14 15.75
N THR A 97 4.09 1.01 14.78
CA THR A 97 4.06 1.85 13.57
C THR A 97 2.76 1.66 12.79
N VAL A 98 2.32 0.42 12.57
CA VAL A 98 1.03 0.15 11.91
C VAL A 98 -0.14 0.70 12.72
N LEU A 99 -0.11 0.52 14.05
CA LEU A 99 -1.17 0.99 14.93
C LEU A 99 -1.29 2.52 14.93
N THR A 100 -0.17 3.22 15.02
CA THR A 100 -0.18 4.70 15.05
C THR A 100 -0.56 5.31 13.71
N GLU A 101 -0.21 4.68 12.59
CA GLU A 101 -0.70 5.07 11.28
C GLU A 101 -2.20 4.82 11.14
N ALA A 102 -2.70 3.67 11.64
CA ALA A 102 -4.13 3.41 11.67
C ALA A 102 -4.91 4.42 12.54
N ILE A 103 -4.32 4.86 13.66
CA ILE A 103 -4.89 5.93 14.51
C ILE A 103 -4.96 7.25 13.72
N LEU A 104 -3.92 7.60 12.97
CA LEU A 104 -3.90 8.81 12.14
C LEU A 104 -5.00 8.77 11.07
N VAL A 105 -5.10 7.65 10.36
CA VAL A 105 -6.17 7.42 9.37
C VAL A 105 -7.55 7.53 10.02
N ALA A 106 -7.75 6.92 11.19
CA ALA A 106 -9.02 6.97 11.90
C ALA A 106 -9.42 8.41 12.30
N GLN A 107 -8.47 9.23 12.72
CA GLN A 107 -8.68 10.65 13.02
C GLN A 107 -9.15 11.41 11.77
N TYR A 108 -8.49 11.22 10.62
CA TYR A 108 -8.88 11.86 9.37
C TYR A 108 -10.24 11.38 8.86
N LEU A 109 -10.52 10.07 8.93
CA LEU A 109 -11.84 9.52 8.57
C LEU A 109 -12.96 10.08 9.44
N TRP A 110 -12.70 10.29 10.73
CA TRP A 110 -13.65 10.89 11.64
C TRP A 110 -13.91 12.36 11.32
N MET A 111 -12.86 13.11 10.95
CA MET A 111 -12.97 14.51 10.54
C MET A 111 -13.77 14.66 9.24
N LEU A 112 -13.51 13.80 8.26
CA LEU A 112 -14.09 13.83 6.91
C LEU A 112 -15.35 12.97 6.77
N ARG A 113 -15.97 12.54 7.87
CA ARG A 113 -17.11 11.60 7.83
C ARG A 113 -18.31 12.09 7.03
N GLN A 114 -18.55 13.40 6.97
CA GLN A 114 -19.65 14.00 6.24
C GLN A 114 -19.35 14.08 4.74
N GLU A 115 -18.15 14.49 4.39
CA GLU A 115 -17.66 14.60 3.02
C GLU A 115 -17.53 13.24 2.34
N LEU A 116 -17.08 12.25 3.09
CA LEU A 116 -16.89 10.88 2.60
C LEU A 116 -18.22 10.10 2.47
N ALA A 117 -19.33 10.62 2.99
CA ALA A 117 -20.62 9.95 2.90
C ALA A 117 -21.13 9.82 1.46
N SER A 118 -20.71 10.69 0.55
CA SER A 118 -21.10 10.72 -0.87
C SER A 118 -20.20 9.88 -1.78
N ILE A 119 -19.11 9.32 -1.27
CA ILE A 119 -18.15 8.56 -2.08
C ILE A 119 -18.59 7.10 -2.16
N ASP A 120 -18.58 6.51 -3.36
CA ASP A 120 -18.76 5.08 -3.56
C ASP A 120 -17.52 4.31 -3.03
N ARG A 121 -17.61 3.94 -1.75
CA ARG A 121 -16.55 3.23 -1.02
C ARG A 121 -16.32 1.82 -1.55
N ILE A 122 -17.37 1.19 -2.09
CA ILE A 122 -17.31 -0.19 -2.57
C ILE A 122 -16.37 -0.28 -3.78
N SER A 123 -16.54 0.61 -4.73
CA SER A 123 -15.70 0.62 -5.93
C SER A 123 -14.24 1.00 -5.63
N ALA A 124 -14.02 1.95 -4.71
CA ALA A 124 -12.69 2.47 -4.43
C ALA A 124 -11.81 1.52 -3.60
N PHE A 125 -12.40 0.78 -2.64
CA PHE A 125 -11.65 -0.02 -1.67
C PHE A 125 -11.87 -1.53 -1.84
N PHE A 126 -13.10 -1.97 -2.05
CA PHE A 126 -13.44 -3.39 -2.06
C PHE A 126 -12.90 -4.14 -3.28
N LYS A 127 -13.00 -3.53 -4.46
CA LYS A 127 -12.51 -4.17 -5.69
C LYS A 127 -10.99 -4.40 -5.69
N PRO A 128 -10.13 -3.40 -5.36
CA PRO A 128 -8.69 -3.64 -5.26
C PRO A 128 -8.33 -4.64 -4.15
N ALA A 129 -9.06 -4.63 -3.01
CA ALA A 129 -8.84 -5.58 -1.93
C ALA A 129 -9.17 -7.02 -2.36
N LEU A 130 -10.26 -7.22 -3.12
CA LEU A 130 -10.61 -8.52 -3.67
C LEU A 130 -9.55 -9.03 -4.67
N ALA A 131 -9.05 -8.17 -5.55
CA ALA A 131 -7.97 -8.52 -6.47
C ALA A 131 -6.67 -8.88 -5.70
N ALA A 132 -6.34 -8.14 -4.64
CA ALA A 132 -5.17 -8.40 -3.80
C ALA A 132 -5.31 -9.72 -3.01
N THR A 133 -6.51 -10.09 -2.54
CA THR A 133 -6.76 -11.37 -1.88
C THR A 133 -6.63 -12.55 -2.86
N LEU A 134 -7.13 -12.44 -4.07
CA LEU A 134 -6.95 -13.45 -5.11
C LEU A 134 -5.48 -13.63 -5.47
N MET A 135 -4.76 -12.52 -5.64
CA MET A 135 -3.30 -12.52 -5.84
C MET A 135 -2.58 -13.20 -4.67
N GLY A 136 -2.95 -12.85 -3.44
CA GLY A 136 -2.38 -13.44 -2.23
C GLY A 136 -2.63 -14.95 -2.16
N ALA A 137 -3.84 -15.40 -2.42
CA ALA A 137 -4.16 -16.83 -2.46
C ALA A 137 -3.31 -17.58 -3.50
N THR A 138 -3.12 -16.98 -4.68
CA THR A 138 -2.25 -17.55 -5.72
C THR A 138 -0.79 -17.60 -5.27
N ALA A 139 -0.27 -16.52 -4.72
CA ALA A 139 1.09 -16.47 -4.20
C ALA A 139 1.32 -17.52 -3.10
N TRP A 140 0.32 -17.75 -2.26
CA TRP A 140 0.37 -18.77 -1.23
C TRP A 140 0.35 -20.19 -1.82
N ALA A 141 -0.53 -20.47 -2.80
CA ALA A 141 -0.63 -21.77 -3.45
C ALA A 141 0.67 -22.18 -4.16
N PHE A 142 1.33 -21.21 -4.83
CA PHE A 142 2.57 -21.44 -5.57
C PHE A 142 3.84 -21.10 -4.76
N ARG A 143 3.73 -20.88 -3.46
CA ARG A 143 4.87 -20.46 -2.62
C ARG A 143 6.06 -21.43 -2.64
N GLY A 144 5.88 -22.69 -3.06
CA GLY A 144 6.97 -23.65 -3.23
C GLY A 144 7.88 -23.39 -4.43
N TRP A 145 7.43 -22.59 -5.40
CA TRP A 145 8.16 -22.33 -6.64
C TRP A 145 9.20 -21.22 -6.47
N ASN A 146 9.96 -20.97 -7.57
CA ASN A 146 10.92 -19.88 -7.60
C ASN A 146 10.25 -18.53 -7.33
N LEU A 147 10.88 -17.68 -6.50
CA LEU A 147 10.34 -16.39 -6.07
C LEU A 147 9.89 -15.51 -7.26
N TRP A 148 10.72 -15.41 -8.29
CA TRP A 148 10.47 -14.57 -9.45
C TRP A 148 9.25 -15.04 -10.26
N ILE A 149 9.09 -16.37 -10.40
CA ILE A 149 7.94 -16.97 -11.10
C ILE A 149 6.66 -16.68 -10.32
N VAL A 150 6.68 -16.86 -9.00
CA VAL A 150 5.52 -16.61 -8.14
C VAL A 150 5.12 -15.14 -8.18
N VAL A 151 6.08 -14.22 -8.12
CA VAL A 151 5.84 -12.78 -8.21
C VAL A 151 5.24 -12.42 -9.58
N ALA A 152 5.78 -12.95 -10.67
CA ALA A 152 5.27 -12.69 -12.01
C ALA A 152 3.82 -13.18 -12.20
N ILE A 153 3.52 -14.41 -11.78
CA ILE A 153 2.17 -14.99 -11.86
C ILE A 153 1.19 -14.20 -10.97
N ALA A 154 1.57 -13.91 -9.74
CA ALA A 154 0.75 -13.16 -8.79
C ALA A 154 0.44 -11.76 -9.31
N ALA A 155 1.45 -11.06 -9.86
CA ALA A 155 1.28 -9.76 -10.49
C ALA A 155 0.33 -9.83 -11.70
N ALA A 156 0.50 -10.82 -12.59
CA ALA A 156 -0.37 -11.01 -13.74
C ALA A 156 -1.83 -11.21 -13.33
N ILE A 157 -2.08 -12.04 -12.31
CA ILE A 157 -3.44 -12.29 -11.77
C ILE A 157 -4.00 -11.02 -11.13
N TYR A 158 -3.18 -10.25 -10.41
CA TYR A 158 -3.61 -8.99 -9.83
C TYR A 158 -4.06 -7.99 -10.91
N PHE A 159 -3.22 -7.76 -11.92
CA PHE A 159 -3.56 -6.84 -13.00
C PHE A 159 -4.76 -7.30 -13.81
N ALA A 160 -4.87 -8.60 -14.10
CA ALA A 160 -6.06 -9.17 -14.72
C ALA A 160 -7.32 -8.93 -13.86
N GLY A 161 -7.23 -9.17 -12.55
CA GLY A 161 -8.31 -8.90 -11.59
C GLY A 161 -8.74 -7.43 -11.57
N ILE A 162 -7.79 -6.49 -11.56
CA ILE A 162 -8.06 -5.05 -11.60
C ILE A 162 -8.83 -4.66 -12.88
N VAL A 163 -8.43 -5.21 -14.02
CA VAL A 163 -9.10 -4.96 -15.31
C VAL A 163 -10.49 -5.59 -15.33
N LEU A 164 -10.63 -6.86 -14.93
CA LEU A 164 -11.91 -7.59 -14.93
C LEU A 164 -12.93 -6.97 -13.96
N LEU A 165 -12.50 -6.49 -12.79
CA LEU A 165 -13.35 -5.82 -11.82
C LEU A 165 -13.69 -4.37 -12.20
N GLY A 166 -13.16 -3.87 -13.32
CA GLY A 166 -13.41 -2.51 -13.79
C GLY A 166 -12.92 -1.44 -12.79
N VAL A 167 -11.80 -1.72 -12.09
CA VAL A 167 -11.15 -0.74 -11.21
C VAL A 167 -10.50 0.34 -12.03
N VAL A 168 -9.96 -0.01 -13.19
CA VAL A 168 -9.39 0.91 -14.18
C VAL A 168 -10.38 1.04 -15.33
N ASP A 169 -10.88 2.24 -15.58
CA ASP A 169 -11.81 2.49 -16.68
C ASP A 169 -11.13 2.36 -18.03
N ALA A 170 -11.88 1.89 -19.04
CA ALA A 170 -11.39 1.76 -20.41
C ALA A 170 -10.85 3.09 -20.98
N LYS A 171 -11.38 4.23 -20.53
CA LYS A 171 -10.89 5.58 -20.86
C LYS A 171 -9.50 5.84 -20.29
N GLU A 172 -9.22 5.35 -19.07
CA GLU A 172 -7.91 5.49 -18.40
C GLU A 172 -6.86 4.65 -19.11
N VAL A 173 -7.22 3.44 -19.53
CA VAL A 173 -6.33 2.56 -20.33
C VAL A 173 -6.02 3.18 -21.69
N SER A 174 -7.02 3.75 -22.37
CA SER A 174 -6.83 4.42 -23.66
C SER A 174 -5.95 5.66 -23.55
N PHE A 175 -6.10 6.43 -22.46
CA PHE A 175 -5.24 7.58 -22.18
C PHE A 175 -3.78 7.19 -21.97
N LEU A 176 -3.51 6.16 -21.17
CA LEU A 176 -2.16 5.62 -20.97
C LEU A 176 -1.55 5.10 -22.26
N ARG A 177 -2.32 4.36 -23.08
CA ARG A 177 -1.89 3.86 -24.37
C ARG A 177 -1.52 4.99 -25.34
N ASN A 178 -2.35 6.02 -25.41
CA ASN A 178 -2.11 7.19 -26.27
C ASN A 178 -0.90 8.00 -25.78
N TRP A 179 -0.68 8.10 -24.48
CA TRP A 179 0.48 8.78 -23.91
C TRP A 179 1.79 8.04 -24.18
N LEU A 180 1.79 6.70 -24.05
CA LEU A 180 2.95 5.85 -24.39
C LEU A 180 3.27 5.93 -25.89
N ASN A 181 2.26 5.89 -26.75
CA ASN A 181 2.45 6.01 -28.19
C ASN A 181 3.01 7.38 -28.60
N ARG A 182 2.59 8.47 -27.94
CA ARG A 182 3.15 9.81 -28.19
C ARG A 182 4.60 9.93 -27.76
N ARG A 183 5.00 9.32 -26.63
CA ARG A 183 6.41 9.31 -26.22
C ARG A 183 7.28 8.48 -27.16
N GLY A 184 6.78 7.36 -27.67
CA GLY A 184 7.49 6.56 -28.68
C GLY A 184 7.74 7.34 -29.96
N ALA A 185 6.81 8.18 -30.38
CA ALA A 185 6.98 9.02 -31.59
C ALA A 185 8.03 10.11 -31.40
N VAL A 186 8.05 10.77 -30.22
CA VAL A 186 9.05 11.83 -29.92
C VAL A 186 10.48 11.28 -29.87
N VAL A 187 10.67 10.08 -29.31
CA VAL A 187 12.00 9.45 -29.22
C VAL A 187 12.53 9.03 -30.58
N LEU A 188 11.65 8.72 -31.53
CA LEU A 188 12.05 8.36 -32.92
C LEU A 188 12.42 9.61 -33.74
N GLU A 189 11.79 10.77 -33.51
CA GLU A 189 12.16 12.03 -34.16
C GLU A 189 13.50 12.61 -33.63
N GLU A 190 13.83 12.42 -32.36
CA GLU A 190 15.12 12.87 -31.81
C GLU A 190 16.30 11.95 -32.19
N GLY A 191 16.04 10.75 -32.69
CA GLY A 191 17.07 9.80 -33.13
C GLY A 191 17.48 9.94 -34.60
N GLU A 192 16.80 10.79 -35.38
CA GLU A 192 17.09 11.04 -36.80
C GLU A 192 17.82 12.38 -37.08
N LEU A 193 18.20 13.13 -36.04
CA LEU A 193 18.99 14.35 -36.09
C LEU A 193 20.43 14.09 -35.59
#